data_38c9963a94bfbb84a951ebc677ef2c25
#
_entry.id   38c9963a94bfbb84a951ebc677ef2c25
#
_cell.length_a   1.000
_cell.length_b   1.000
_cell.length_c   1.000
_cell.angle_alpha   90.00
_cell.angle_beta   90.00
_cell.angle_gamma   90.00
#
_symmetry.space_group_name_H-M   'P 1'
#
loop_
_entity.id
_entity.type
_entity.pdbx_description
1 polymer ?
#
loop_
_entity_poly.entity_id
_entity_poly.type
_entity_poly.pdbx_seq_one_letter_code
_entity_poly.pdbx_strand_id
1 'polypeptide(L)'
;CEPGTDLEWFAYWRGFCKQWLLSLGMKEENLRLRDHDPEELCFYSKATTDFEFLFPFGWGELWGVADRTDYDLTQHQNTSGKDLTYFDQGKNPRYIPYVIEPSLGVERSFLAFLADAYDEEVVGQDKKGNDDIRTVLHLHPALAPYKAAVLPLSKKLSPAAEEIYHDLQKEFMVDFDDAGSIGKRYRREDEIGTPYCITVDFQTVGDETTAADHAVTVRDRDTMGQVRIPVSELKAWLAEKLAF
;
A
#
# COMPACT_ATOMS: atom_id res chain seq x y z
N CYS A 1 5.88 -23.65 15.05
CA CYS A 1 6.91 -24.49 14.43
C CYS A 1 7.33 -25.64 15.37
N GLU A 2 8.08 -26.62 14.84
CA GLU A 2 8.67 -27.70 15.63
C GLU A 2 9.80 -27.18 16.53
N PRO A 3 9.88 -27.61 17.79
CA PRO A 3 10.99 -27.23 18.67
C PRO A 3 12.36 -27.53 18.03
N GLY A 4 13.28 -26.56 18.09
CA GLY A 4 14.59 -26.64 17.47
C GLY A 4 14.67 -26.14 16.02
N THR A 5 13.51 -25.80 15.38
CA THR A 5 13.47 -25.12 14.08
C THR A 5 13.07 -23.64 14.21
N ASP A 6 12.91 -23.19 15.43
CA ASP A 6 12.39 -21.87 15.80
C ASP A 6 13.24 -20.72 15.23
N LEU A 7 14.56 -20.80 15.34
CA LEU A 7 15.45 -19.75 14.81
C LEU A 7 15.42 -19.64 13.27
N GLU A 8 15.19 -20.77 12.57
CA GLU A 8 15.01 -20.76 11.11
C GLU A 8 13.69 -20.05 10.73
N TRP A 9 12.61 -20.38 11.44
CA TRP A 9 11.31 -19.72 11.23
C TRP A 9 11.32 -18.26 11.67
N PHE A 10 12.04 -17.91 12.73
CA PHE A 10 12.26 -16.54 13.15
C PHE A 10 12.95 -15.73 12.04
N ALA A 11 14.05 -16.26 11.48
CA ALA A 11 14.76 -15.63 10.38
C ALA A 11 13.86 -15.49 9.12
N TYR A 12 13.05 -16.51 8.81
CA TYR A 12 12.10 -16.48 7.72
C TYR A 12 11.08 -15.34 7.89
N TRP A 13 10.41 -15.27 9.04
CA TRP A 13 9.38 -14.23 9.29
C TRP A 13 9.97 -12.83 9.31
N ARG A 14 11.15 -12.67 9.90
CA ARG A 14 11.91 -11.42 9.87
C ARG A 14 12.17 -10.96 8.43
N GLY A 15 12.62 -11.86 7.56
CA GLY A 15 12.82 -11.57 6.13
C GLY A 15 11.53 -11.28 5.39
N PHE A 16 10.50 -12.11 5.59
CA PHE A 16 9.19 -11.97 4.96
C PHE A 16 8.54 -10.63 5.32
N CYS A 17 8.49 -10.26 6.60
CA CYS A 17 7.90 -9.01 7.06
C CYS A 17 8.61 -7.78 6.47
N LYS A 18 9.96 -7.80 6.41
CA LYS A 18 10.71 -6.74 5.74
C LYS A 18 10.31 -6.61 4.27
N GLN A 19 10.35 -7.71 3.54
CA GLN A 19 10.02 -7.70 2.11
C GLN A 19 8.57 -7.27 1.85
N TRP A 20 7.65 -7.64 2.73
CA TRP A 20 6.25 -7.21 2.63
C TRP A 20 6.11 -5.69 2.75
N LEU A 21 6.78 -5.04 3.71
CA LEU A 21 6.77 -3.58 3.85
C LEU A 21 7.37 -2.91 2.59
N LEU A 22 8.51 -3.40 2.11
CA LEU A 22 9.16 -2.87 0.91
C LEU A 22 8.30 -3.07 -0.36
N SER A 23 7.63 -4.23 -0.49
CA SER A 23 6.75 -4.50 -1.64
C SER A 23 5.54 -3.58 -1.71
N LEU A 24 5.14 -2.99 -0.58
CA LEU A 24 4.08 -1.97 -0.48
C LEU A 24 4.61 -0.54 -0.62
N GLY A 25 5.86 -0.38 -1.05
CA GLY A 25 6.45 0.91 -1.40
C GLY A 25 7.15 1.64 -0.25
N MET A 26 7.29 1.02 0.94
CA MET A 26 8.06 1.63 2.03
C MET A 26 9.53 1.75 1.62
N LYS A 27 10.12 2.91 1.83
CA LYS A 27 11.52 3.20 1.49
C LYS A 27 12.46 2.49 2.46
N GLU A 28 13.45 1.77 1.91
CA GLU A 28 14.37 0.97 2.73
C GLU A 28 15.21 1.84 3.68
N GLU A 29 15.55 3.05 3.28
CA GLU A 29 16.28 4.02 4.11
C GLU A 29 15.51 4.52 5.33
N ASN A 30 14.17 4.41 5.31
CA ASN A 30 13.29 4.75 6.42
C ASN A 30 12.92 3.57 7.31
N LEU A 31 13.49 2.39 7.03
CA LEU A 31 13.24 1.14 7.76
C LEU A 31 14.55 0.54 8.25
N ARG A 32 14.62 0.20 9.55
CA ARG A 32 15.74 -0.55 10.10
C ARG A 32 15.27 -1.68 11.00
N LEU A 33 16.08 -2.73 11.10
CA LEU A 33 15.84 -3.84 12.00
C LEU A 33 16.77 -3.70 13.21
N ARG A 34 16.20 -3.82 14.40
CA ARG A 34 16.91 -3.79 15.67
C ARG A 34 16.68 -5.11 16.42
N ASP A 35 17.72 -5.91 16.50
CA ASP A 35 17.70 -7.12 17.33
C ASP A 35 17.84 -6.71 18.79
N HIS A 36 17.05 -7.35 19.67
CA HIS A 36 17.17 -7.14 21.11
C HIS A 36 18.41 -7.83 21.67
N ASP A 37 19.13 -7.13 22.53
CA ASP A 37 20.20 -7.74 23.32
C ASP A 37 19.62 -8.72 24.35
N PRO A 38 20.40 -9.75 24.79
CA PRO A 38 19.90 -10.75 25.73
C PRO A 38 19.29 -10.17 27.01
N GLU A 39 19.74 -9.00 27.44
CA GLU A 39 19.31 -8.31 28.65
C GLU A 39 17.98 -7.56 28.45
N GLU A 40 17.60 -7.27 27.20
CA GLU A 40 16.34 -6.63 26.81
C GLU A 40 15.21 -7.64 26.56
N LEU A 41 15.55 -8.91 26.34
CA LEU A 41 14.56 -9.94 26.01
C LEU A 41 13.57 -10.13 27.14
N CYS A 42 12.29 -10.17 26.79
CA CYS A 42 11.24 -10.59 27.70
C CYS A 42 11.48 -12.05 28.14
N PHE A 43 11.07 -12.41 29.35
CA PHE A 43 11.24 -13.74 29.93
C PHE A 43 10.64 -14.89 29.12
N TYR A 44 9.72 -14.61 28.23
CA TYR A 44 9.08 -15.57 27.32
C TYR A 44 9.72 -15.61 25.93
N SER A 45 10.67 -14.73 25.64
CA SER A 45 11.25 -14.61 24.31
C SER A 45 12.69 -15.11 24.28
N LYS A 46 13.00 -15.94 23.29
CA LYS A 46 14.35 -16.41 22.98
C LYS A 46 15.10 -15.45 22.04
N ALA A 47 14.36 -14.79 21.17
CA ALA A 47 14.86 -13.78 20.23
C ALA A 47 13.75 -12.80 19.89
N THR A 48 14.09 -11.52 19.71
CA THR A 48 13.15 -10.47 19.28
C THR A 48 13.86 -9.53 18.32
N THR A 49 13.18 -9.15 17.23
CA THR A 49 13.61 -8.09 16.31
C THR A 49 12.49 -7.08 16.19
N ASP A 50 12.79 -5.81 16.43
CA ASP A 50 11.93 -4.70 16.10
C ASP A 50 12.22 -4.21 14.68
N PHE A 51 11.17 -3.92 13.93
CA PHE A 51 11.22 -3.11 12.72
C PHE A 51 10.95 -1.69 13.16
N GLU A 52 11.94 -0.83 13.08
CA GLU A 52 11.79 0.57 13.39
C GLU A 52 11.65 1.38 12.10
N PHE A 53 10.69 2.30 12.09
CA PHE A 53 10.46 3.25 11.00
C PHE A 53 10.87 4.66 11.42
N LEU A 54 11.38 5.45 10.48
CA LEU A 54 11.70 6.85 10.67
C LEU A 54 10.43 7.71 10.57
N PHE A 55 9.69 7.79 11.67
CA PHE A 55 8.52 8.66 11.78
C PHE A 55 8.92 10.15 11.78
N PRO A 56 7.99 11.08 11.53
CA PRO A 56 8.28 12.52 11.64
C PRO A 56 8.85 12.97 13.00
N PHE A 57 8.63 12.19 14.04
CA PHE A 57 9.13 12.41 15.41
C PHE A 57 10.40 11.59 15.74
N GLY A 58 10.99 10.91 14.77
CA GLY A 58 12.19 10.08 14.91
C GLY A 58 11.92 8.58 14.80
N TRP A 59 12.97 7.77 14.98
CA TRP A 59 12.90 6.34 14.94
C TRP A 59 11.95 5.78 16.01
N GLY A 60 11.06 4.88 15.62
CA GLY A 60 10.14 4.21 16.52
C GLY A 60 9.73 2.84 15.99
N GLU A 61 9.37 1.97 16.91
CA GLU A 61 8.89 0.62 16.59
C GLU A 61 7.63 0.67 15.72
N LEU A 62 7.65 -0.09 14.64
CA LEU A 62 6.54 -0.29 13.71
C LEU A 62 5.97 -1.70 13.84
N TRP A 63 6.85 -2.69 13.92
CA TRP A 63 6.51 -4.11 13.91
C TRP A 63 7.51 -4.89 14.76
N GLY A 64 7.06 -5.84 15.56
CA GLY A 64 7.92 -6.78 16.29
C GLY A 64 7.80 -8.19 15.74
N VAL A 65 8.91 -8.92 15.71
CA VAL A 65 8.92 -10.38 15.50
C VAL A 65 9.61 -11.01 16.70
N ALA A 66 8.92 -11.91 17.40
CA ALA A 66 9.43 -12.59 18.58
C ALA A 66 9.39 -14.12 18.44
N ASP A 67 10.45 -14.78 18.82
CA ASP A 67 10.46 -16.21 19.10
C ASP A 67 10.06 -16.42 20.56
N ARG A 68 8.82 -16.85 20.78
CA ARG A 68 8.20 -17.03 22.11
C ARG A 68 8.33 -18.45 22.64
N THR A 69 9.03 -19.30 21.93
CA THR A 69 9.19 -20.72 22.26
C THR A 69 7.82 -21.41 22.50
N ASP A 70 7.71 -22.30 23.45
CA ASP A 70 6.47 -22.97 23.88
C ASP A 70 5.76 -22.26 25.03
N TYR A 71 6.25 -21.08 25.45
CA TYR A 71 5.80 -20.42 26.67
C TYR A 71 4.29 -20.25 26.74
N ASP A 72 3.69 -19.60 25.76
CA ASP A 72 2.26 -19.28 25.79
C ASP A 72 1.39 -20.54 25.79
N LEU A 73 1.68 -21.50 24.92
CA LEU A 73 0.92 -22.73 24.79
C LEU A 73 1.05 -23.57 26.07
N THR A 74 2.23 -23.60 26.69
CA THR A 74 2.46 -24.26 27.97
C THR A 74 1.62 -23.61 29.09
N GLN A 75 1.59 -22.25 29.18
CA GLN A 75 0.78 -21.56 30.17
C GLN A 75 -0.71 -21.81 29.95
N HIS A 76 -1.18 -21.76 28.71
CA HIS A 76 -2.56 -22.04 28.35
C HIS A 76 -2.96 -23.49 28.65
N GLN A 77 -2.11 -24.45 28.33
CA GLN A 77 -2.34 -25.86 28.65
C GLN A 77 -2.44 -26.08 30.17
N ASN A 78 -1.50 -25.55 30.94
CA ASN A 78 -1.47 -25.70 32.38
C ASN A 78 -2.70 -25.07 33.08
N THR A 79 -3.16 -23.92 32.56
CA THR A 79 -4.30 -23.20 33.14
C THR A 79 -5.63 -23.81 32.74
N SER A 80 -5.80 -24.21 31.47
CA SER A 80 -7.07 -24.74 30.96
C SER A 80 -7.25 -26.22 31.18
N GLY A 81 -6.16 -26.98 31.42
CA GLY A 81 -6.14 -28.45 31.47
C GLY A 81 -6.40 -29.12 30.12
N LYS A 82 -6.39 -28.35 29.00
CA LYS A 82 -6.57 -28.88 27.65
C LYS A 82 -5.23 -29.24 27.04
N ASP A 83 -5.18 -30.39 26.34
CA ASP A 83 -4.01 -30.78 25.55
C ASP A 83 -3.83 -29.85 24.35
N LEU A 84 -2.75 -29.07 24.32
CA LEU A 84 -2.36 -28.18 23.23
C LEU A 84 -1.16 -28.70 22.45
N THR A 85 -0.84 -29.99 22.60
CA THR A 85 0.22 -30.63 21.82
C THR A 85 -0.21 -30.82 20.36
N TYR A 86 0.73 -30.64 19.46
CA TYR A 86 0.57 -31.01 18.05
C TYR A 86 1.08 -32.42 17.83
N PHE A 87 0.38 -33.21 17.01
CA PHE A 87 0.78 -34.54 16.59
C PHE A 87 1.16 -34.53 15.10
N ASP A 88 2.44 -34.71 14.82
CA ASP A 88 2.94 -34.85 13.46
C ASP A 88 2.79 -36.30 13.00
N GLN A 89 1.87 -36.54 12.08
CA GLN A 89 1.60 -37.89 11.52
C GLN A 89 2.79 -38.49 10.77
N GLY A 90 3.70 -37.64 10.27
CA GLY A 90 4.89 -38.09 9.54
C GLY A 90 6.06 -38.46 10.43
N LYS A 91 6.17 -37.85 11.61
CA LYS A 91 7.34 -37.99 12.51
C LYS A 91 7.07 -38.71 13.81
N ASN A 92 5.81 -38.85 14.19
CA ASN A 92 5.32 -39.59 15.36
C ASN A 92 5.66 -39.11 16.79
N PRO A 93 6.28 -37.96 17.11
CA PRO A 93 6.20 -37.41 18.44
C PRO A 93 5.06 -36.39 18.58
N ARG A 94 4.44 -36.34 19.77
CA ARG A 94 3.68 -35.18 20.22
C ARG A 94 4.62 -34.16 20.84
N TYR A 95 4.40 -32.88 20.52
CA TYR A 95 5.16 -31.80 21.13
C TYR A 95 4.28 -30.54 21.27
N ILE A 96 4.61 -29.65 22.17
CA ILE A 96 4.04 -28.29 22.23
C ILE A 96 4.78 -27.46 21.17
N PRO A 97 4.07 -26.90 20.17
CA PRO A 97 4.71 -26.08 19.14
C PRO A 97 5.40 -24.84 19.71
N TYR A 98 6.51 -24.45 19.12
CA TYR A 98 7.10 -23.14 19.35
C TYR A 98 6.38 -22.09 18.50
N VAL A 99 6.21 -20.89 19.06
CA VAL A 99 5.47 -19.79 18.47
C VAL A 99 6.43 -18.71 18.02
N ILE A 100 6.36 -18.38 16.74
CA ILE A 100 6.96 -17.14 16.21
C ILE A 100 5.82 -16.16 16.01
N GLU A 101 5.92 -14.99 16.63
CA GLU A 101 4.88 -13.96 16.66
C GLU A 101 5.31 -12.71 15.90
N PRO A 102 4.88 -12.50 14.67
CA PRO A 102 4.88 -11.18 14.04
C PRO A 102 3.72 -10.34 14.60
N SER A 103 4.00 -9.17 15.17
CA SER A 103 3.00 -8.30 15.81
C SER A 103 3.09 -6.87 15.28
N LEU A 104 2.02 -6.39 14.64
CA LEU A 104 1.95 -5.11 13.93
C LEU A 104 0.76 -4.28 14.42
N GLY A 105 1.00 -3.00 14.72
CA GLY A 105 -0.05 -2.03 15.02
C GLY A 105 -0.62 -1.40 13.75
N VAL A 106 -1.93 -1.50 13.52
CA VAL A 106 -2.59 -0.96 12.32
C VAL A 106 -2.42 0.54 12.23
N GLU A 107 -2.62 1.28 13.32
CA GLU A 107 -2.53 2.74 13.38
C GLU A 107 -1.11 3.23 13.09
N ARG A 108 -0.10 2.54 13.62
CA ARG A 108 1.31 2.85 13.33
C ARG A 108 1.67 2.58 11.88
N SER A 109 1.17 1.48 11.32
CA SER A 109 1.38 1.16 9.91
C SER A 109 0.75 2.19 8.99
N PHE A 110 -0.49 2.60 9.31
CA PHE A 110 -1.18 3.66 8.57
C PHE A 110 -0.36 4.96 8.58
N LEU A 111 0.10 5.40 9.75
CA LEU A 111 0.94 6.60 9.87
C LEU A 111 2.27 6.45 9.11
N ALA A 112 2.92 5.28 9.22
CA ALA A 112 4.19 5.04 8.54
C ALA A 112 4.05 5.12 7.02
N PHE A 113 3.06 4.44 6.42
CA PHE A 113 2.82 4.49 4.99
C PHE A 113 2.46 5.89 4.49
N LEU A 114 1.65 6.65 5.25
CA LEU A 114 1.35 8.03 4.89
C LEU A 114 2.59 8.93 4.96
N ALA A 115 3.38 8.83 6.04
CA ALA A 115 4.58 9.64 6.21
C ALA A 115 5.64 9.31 5.15
N ASP A 116 5.78 8.04 4.78
CA ASP A 116 6.75 7.59 3.78
C ASP A 116 6.36 7.99 2.36
N ALA A 117 5.05 8.01 2.08
CA ALA A 117 4.50 8.35 0.77
C ALA A 117 4.41 9.86 0.52
N TYR A 118 4.44 10.69 1.57
CA TYR A 118 4.31 12.14 1.43
C TYR A 118 5.55 12.76 0.79
N ASP A 119 5.31 13.64 -0.21
CA ASP A 119 6.36 14.41 -0.85
C ASP A 119 5.85 15.78 -1.32
N GLU A 120 6.78 16.75 -1.45
CA GLU A 120 6.57 18.06 -2.02
C GLU A 120 7.56 18.28 -3.17
N GLU A 121 7.06 18.20 -4.39
CA GLU A 121 7.88 18.27 -5.61
C GLU A 121 7.79 19.65 -6.28
N VAL A 122 8.93 20.21 -6.67
CA VAL A 122 8.96 21.39 -7.54
C VAL A 122 8.76 20.93 -8.98
N VAL A 123 7.60 21.25 -9.57
CA VAL A 123 7.23 20.82 -10.93
C VAL A 123 7.36 21.94 -11.97
N GLY A 124 7.77 23.12 -11.57
CA GLY A 124 7.96 24.26 -12.45
C GLY A 124 8.00 25.58 -11.69
N GLN A 125 7.69 26.67 -12.40
CA GLN A 125 7.54 27.99 -11.79
C GLN A 125 6.21 28.62 -12.19
N ASP A 126 5.63 29.37 -11.28
CA ASP A 126 4.45 30.17 -11.52
C ASP A 126 4.78 31.38 -12.42
N LYS A 127 3.73 32.11 -12.85
CA LYS A 127 3.89 33.33 -13.69
C LYS A 127 4.68 34.44 -13.02
N LYS A 128 4.95 34.36 -11.73
CA LYS A 128 5.70 35.33 -10.93
C LYS A 128 7.13 34.87 -10.66
N GLY A 129 7.51 33.67 -11.12
CA GLY A 129 8.83 33.08 -10.91
C GLY A 129 9.00 32.36 -9.57
N ASN A 130 7.91 32.11 -8.82
CA ASN A 130 7.97 31.28 -7.62
C ASN A 130 7.85 29.81 -8.02
N ASP A 131 8.44 28.93 -7.22
CA ASP A 131 8.32 27.49 -7.44
C ASP A 131 6.86 27.03 -7.37
N ASP A 132 6.45 26.26 -8.37
CA ASP A 132 5.16 25.56 -8.41
C ASP A 132 5.35 24.23 -7.71
N ILE A 133 4.91 24.15 -6.45
CA ILE A 133 5.05 22.95 -5.60
C ILE A 133 3.83 22.06 -5.78
N ARG A 134 4.09 20.78 -6.02
CA ARG A 134 3.12 19.70 -6.03
C ARG A 134 3.22 18.90 -4.74
N THR A 135 2.18 18.93 -3.92
CA THR A 135 2.03 17.97 -2.82
C THR A 135 1.49 16.65 -3.37
N VAL A 136 2.11 15.54 -3.00
CA VAL A 136 1.74 14.22 -3.51
C VAL A 136 1.91 13.15 -2.44
N LEU A 137 1.01 12.16 -2.45
CA LEU A 137 1.17 10.91 -1.71
C LEU A 137 1.53 9.79 -2.70
N HIS A 138 2.78 9.34 -2.67
CA HIS A 138 3.29 8.23 -3.48
C HIS A 138 2.88 6.86 -2.91
N LEU A 139 1.60 6.71 -2.55
CA LEU A 139 1.08 5.45 -2.04
C LEU A 139 1.19 4.35 -3.10
N HIS A 140 1.63 3.17 -2.67
CA HIS A 140 1.52 1.99 -3.53
C HIS A 140 0.07 1.83 -4.02
N PRO A 141 -0.18 1.47 -5.29
CA PRO A 141 -1.54 1.37 -5.83
C PRO A 141 -2.49 0.49 -5.01
N ALA A 142 -1.98 -0.57 -4.37
CA ALA A 142 -2.77 -1.41 -3.46
C ALA A 142 -3.26 -0.66 -2.21
N LEU A 143 -2.52 0.35 -1.74
CA LEU A 143 -2.85 1.14 -0.55
C LEU A 143 -3.63 2.43 -0.86
N ALA A 144 -3.60 2.90 -2.10
CA ALA A 144 -4.30 4.11 -2.51
C ALA A 144 -5.82 3.97 -2.25
N PRO A 145 -6.48 4.98 -1.61
CA PRO A 145 -7.91 4.92 -1.32
C PRO A 145 -8.75 4.83 -2.59
N TYR A 146 -8.42 5.62 -3.61
CA TYR A 146 -8.97 5.49 -4.95
C TYR A 146 -7.91 4.91 -5.88
N LYS A 147 -8.34 3.99 -6.74
CA LYS A 147 -7.48 3.32 -7.73
C LYS A 147 -7.32 4.13 -9.01
N ALA A 148 -8.35 4.91 -9.31
CA ALA A 148 -8.38 5.85 -10.41
C ALA A 148 -9.37 6.98 -10.11
N ALA A 149 -9.23 8.11 -10.84
CA ALA A 149 -10.22 9.18 -10.85
C ALA A 149 -10.64 9.48 -12.29
N VAL A 150 -11.93 9.66 -12.52
CA VAL A 150 -12.48 10.02 -13.85
C VAL A 150 -12.75 11.52 -13.89
N LEU A 151 -12.09 12.22 -14.81
CA LEU A 151 -12.00 13.67 -14.87
C LEU A 151 -12.44 14.16 -16.26
N PRO A 152 -13.67 14.67 -16.44
CA PRO A 152 -14.05 15.25 -17.73
C PRO A 152 -13.28 16.55 -17.99
N LEU A 153 -12.65 16.72 -19.16
CA LEU A 153 -11.89 17.94 -19.50
C LEU A 153 -12.77 19.20 -19.43
N SER A 154 -14.05 19.06 -19.71
CA SER A 154 -15.07 20.11 -19.63
C SER A 154 -16.37 19.55 -19.07
N LYS A 155 -17.17 20.37 -18.37
CA LYS A 155 -18.49 19.98 -17.87
C LYS A 155 -19.45 19.45 -18.95
N LYS A 156 -19.26 19.83 -20.21
CA LYS A 156 -20.02 19.27 -21.34
C LYS A 156 -19.80 17.79 -21.55
N LEU A 157 -18.67 17.28 -21.05
CA LEU A 157 -18.25 15.87 -21.15
C LEU A 157 -18.64 15.07 -19.91
N SER A 158 -19.20 15.71 -18.85
CA SER A 158 -19.59 15.00 -17.63
C SER A 158 -20.48 13.79 -17.87
N PRO A 159 -21.51 13.83 -18.75
CA PRO A 159 -22.32 12.64 -19.00
C PRO A 159 -21.53 11.44 -19.53
N ALA A 160 -20.64 11.65 -20.49
CA ALA A 160 -19.79 10.58 -21.02
C ALA A 160 -18.76 10.07 -19.98
N ALA A 161 -18.25 10.99 -19.17
CA ALA A 161 -17.34 10.63 -18.08
C ALA A 161 -18.06 9.84 -16.97
N GLU A 162 -19.30 10.19 -16.64
CA GLU A 162 -20.12 9.46 -15.67
C GLU A 162 -20.41 8.02 -16.12
N GLU A 163 -20.63 7.77 -17.41
CA GLU A 163 -20.78 6.41 -17.93
C GLU A 163 -19.53 5.57 -17.67
N ILE A 164 -18.34 6.12 -17.92
CA ILE A 164 -17.07 5.45 -17.66
C ILE A 164 -16.87 5.23 -16.16
N TYR A 165 -17.14 6.26 -15.34
CA TYR A 165 -17.09 6.17 -13.89
C TYR A 165 -17.99 5.05 -13.35
N HIS A 166 -19.27 5.03 -13.76
CA HIS A 166 -20.23 4.02 -13.33
C HIS A 166 -19.88 2.60 -13.79
N ASP A 167 -19.15 2.47 -14.88
CA ASP A 167 -18.67 1.17 -15.31
C ASP A 167 -17.45 0.71 -14.48
N LEU A 168 -16.49 1.60 -14.24
CA LEU A 168 -15.28 1.30 -13.45
C LEU A 168 -15.58 1.03 -11.97
N GLN A 169 -16.51 1.76 -11.36
CA GLN A 169 -16.85 1.61 -9.93
C GLN A 169 -17.44 0.23 -9.57
N LYS A 170 -17.82 -0.57 -10.55
CA LYS A 170 -18.28 -1.96 -10.34
C LYS A 170 -17.14 -2.88 -9.89
N GLU A 171 -15.90 -2.50 -10.19
CA GLU A 171 -14.71 -3.34 -9.97
C GLU A 171 -13.62 -2.65 -9.13
N PHE A 172 -13.58 -1.30 -9.16
CA PHE A 172 -12.53 -0.51 -8.51
C PHE A 172 -13.13 0.60 -7.65
N MET A 173 -12.41 1.01 -6.62
CA MET A 173 -12.67 2.27 -5.92
C MET A 173 -12.20 3.42 -6.81
N VAL A 174 -13.16 4.17 -7.36
CA VAL A 174 -12.89 5.24 -8.33
C VAL A 174 -13.51 6.54 -7.82
N ASP A 175 -12.79 7.66 -7.97
CA ASP A 175 -13.34 9.00 -7.75
C ASP A 175 -13.83 9.65 -9.04
N PHE A 176 -14.69 10.67 -8.90
CA PHE A 176 -15.18 11.48 -10.00
C PHE A 176 -15.13 12.96 -9.65
N ASP A 177 -14.39 13.77 -10.41
CA ASP A 177 -14.28 15.19 -10.16
C ASP A 177 -14.42 16.02 -11.44
N ASP A 178 -15.43 16.89 -11.47
CA ASP A 178 -15.67 17.86 -12.55
C ASP A 178 -15.50 19.31 -12.11
N ALA A 179 -15.01 19.56 -10.87
CA ALA A 179 -14.93 20.87 -10.27
C ALA A 179 -13.64 21.64 -10.59
N GLY A 180 -13.73 22.81 -11.17
CA GLY A 180 -12.60 23.68 -11.49
C GLY A 180 -11.83 23.25 -12.75
N SER A 181 -10.57 23.64 -12.87
CA SER A 181 -9.73 23.29 -14.03
C SER A 181 -9.13 21.90 -13.87
N ILE A 182 -8.81 21.24 -14.99
CA ILE A 182 -8.20 19.91 -15.01
C ILE A 182 -6.90 19.85 -14.19
N GLY A 183 -6.07 20.88 -14.26
CA GLY A 183 -4.83 20.94 -13.46
C GLY A 183 -5.07 20.94 -11.95
N LYS A 184 -6.15 21.60 -11.48
CA LYS A 184 -6.53 21.58 -10.06
C LYS A 184 -7.06 20.22 -9.62
N ARG A 185 -7.73 19.50 -10.51
CA ARG A 185 -8.23 18.16 -10.25
C ARG A 185 -7.06 17.18 -10.13
N TYR A 186 -6.10 17.23 -11.05
CA TYR A 186 -4.87 16.43 -10.91
C TYR A 186 -4.17 16.67 -9.58
N ARG A 187 -4.08 17.95 -9.12
CA ARG A 187 -3.45 18.25 -7.82
C ARG A 187 -4.19 17.60 -6.65
N ARG A 188 -5.53 17.65 -6.64
CA ARG A 188 -6.32 16.98 -5.60
C ARG A 188 -6.10 15.48 -5.58
N GLU A 189 -6.07 14.85 -6.76
CA GLU A 189 -5.81 13.42 -6.87
C GLU A 189 -4.37 13.06 -6.47
N ASP A 190 -3.38 13.90 -6.80
CA ASP A 190 -2.02 13.74 -6.35
C ASP A 190 -1.93 13.80 -4.80
N GLU A 191 -2.62 14.77 -4.18
CA GLU A 191 -2.67 14.98 -2.72
C GLU A 191 -3.26 13.80 -1.96
N ILE A 192 -4.25 13.09 -2.52
CA ILE A 192 -4.87 11.89 -1.89
C ILE A 192 -4.24 10.58 -2.34
N GLY A 193 -3.28 10.64 -3.25
CA GLY A 193 -2.48 9.50 -3.67
C GLY A 193 -3.16 8.59 -4.71
N THR A 194 -4.11 9.09 -5.50
CA THR A 194 -4.74 8.34 -6.60
C THR A 194 -3.72 8.05 -7.70
N PRO A 195 -3.42 6.78 -8.02
CA PRO A 195 -2.33 6.45 -8.95
C PRO A 195 -2.62 6.83 -10.40
N TYR A 196 -3.89 6.80 -10.82
CA TYR A 196 -4.27 7.05 -12.22
C TYR A 196 -5.41 8.04 -12.35
N CYS A 197 -5.21 9.08 -13.18
CA CYS A 197 -6.27 10.03 -13.54
C CYS A 197 -6.70 9.79 -14.99
N ILE A 198 -7.97 9.49 -15.19
CA ILE A 198 -8.59 9.17 -16.48
C ILE A 198 -9.31 10.42 -17.01
N THR A 199 -8.74 11.07 -18.00
CA THR A 199 -9.32 12.28 -18.59
C THR A 199 -10.15 11.94 -19.82
N VAL A 200 -11.43 12.32 -19.76
CA VAL A 200 -12.38 12.26 -20.89
C VAL A 200 -12.36 13.61 -21.60
N ASP A 201 -11.97 13.63 -22.86
CA ASP A 201 -11.82 14.82 -23.68
C ASP A 201 -12.75 14.84 -24.89
N PHE A 202 -12.70 15.90 -25.70
CA PHE A 202 -13.55 16.04 -26.88
C PHE A 202 -13.22 14.99 -27.96
N GLN A 203 -12.01 14.50 -28.01
CA GLN A 203 -11.60 13.45 -28.94
C GLN A 203 -12.22 12.09 -28.56
N THR A 204 -12.43 11.85 -27.24
CA THR A 204 -13.10 10.65 -26.73
C THR A 204 -14.51 10.49 -27.32
N VAL A 205 -15.28 11.57 -27.33
CA VAL A 205 -16.71 11.56 -27.75
C VAL A 205 -16.93 11.99 -29.19
N GLY A 206 -15.96 12.69 -29.78
CA GLY A 206 -16.11 13.33 -31.09
C GLY A 206 -16.99 14.57 -31.08
N ASP A 207 -17.00 15.29 -32.18
CA ASP A 207 -17.88 16.43 -32.46
C ASP A 207 -18.25 16.49 -33.95
N GLU A 208 -18.87 17.60 -34.40
CA GLU A 208 -19.30 17.79 -35.81
C GLU A 208 -18.13 17.74 -36.80
N THR A 209 -16.89 17.96 -36.34
CA THR A 209 -15.66 18.08 -37.18
C THR A 209 -14.69 16.93 -36.97
N THR A 210 -14.75 16.24 -35.83
CA THR A 210 -13.80 15.22 -35.42
C THR A 210 -14.55 13.95 -35.03
N ALA A 211 -14.22 12.83 -35.67
CA ALA A 211 -14.75 11.53 -35.28
C ALA A 211 -14.27 11.12 -33.87
N ALA A 212 -15.18 10.51 -33.10
CA ALA A 212 -14.81 9.94 -31.80
C ALA A 212 -13.75 8.84 -31.97
N ASP A 213 -12.71 8.86 -31.13
CA ASP A 213 -11.72 7.76 -31.05
C ASP A 213 -12.06 6.73 -29.96
N HIS A 214 -13.06 7.02 -29.10
CA HIS A 214 -13.48 6.18 -27.99
C HIS A 214 -12.34 5.77 -27.06
N ALA A 215 -11.35 6.66 -26.88
CA ALA A 215 -10.23 6.48 -26.00
C ALA A 215 -10.15 7.61 -24.96
N VAL A 216 -9.50 7.36 -23.85
CA VAL A 216 -9.28 8.31 -22.76
C VAL A 216 -7.79 8.54 -22.55
N THR A 217 -7.43 9.69 -22.00
CA THR A 217 -6.05 9.94 -21.58
C THR A 217 -5.88 9.54 -20.12
N VAL A 218 -5.01 8.58 -19.85
CA VAL A 218 -4.67 8.16 -18.50
C VAL A 218 -3.34 8.79 -18.11
N ARG A 219 -3.34 9.56 -17.02
CA ARG A 219 -2.16 10.17 -16.41
C ARG A 219 -1.71 9.33 -15.22
N ASP A 220 -0.46 8.97 -15.22
CA ASP A 220 0.21 8.34 -14.08
C ASP A 220 0.64 9.42 -13.06
N ARG A 221 0.33 9.20 -11.77
CA ARG A 221 0.62 10.14 -10.68
C ARG A 221 2.14 10.36 -10.53
N ASP A 222 2.92 9.30 -10.53
CA ASP A 222 4.34 9.37 -10.14
C ASP A 222 5.20 9.98 -11.24
N THR A 223 4.97 9.57 -12.48
CA THR A 223 5.73 10.05 -13.63
C THR A 223 5.13 11.29 -14.29
N MET A 224 3.86 11.63 -14.00
CA MET A 224 3.03 12.59 -14.73
C MET A 224 2.89 12.26 -16.23
N GLY A 225 3.38 11.10 -16.65
CA GLY A 225 3.25 10.60 -18.02
C GLY A 225 1.80 10.33 -18.39
N GLN A 226 1.49 10.49 -19.66
CA GLN A 226 0.13 10.31 -20.19
C GLN A 226 0.14 9.31 -21.34
N VAL A 227 -0.85 8.42 -21.33
CA VAL A 227 -1.08 7.44 -22.40
C VAL A 227 -2.52 7.47 -22.84
N ARG A 228 -2.76 7.17 -24.13
CA ARG A 228 -4.10 7.08 -24.71
C ARG A 228 -4.56 5.62 -24.67
N ILE A 229 -5.69 5.32 -24.02
CA ILE A 229 -6.21 3.96 -23.81
C ILE A 229 -7.65 3.90 -24.34
N PRO A 230 -8.01 2.92 -25.20
CA PRO A 230 -9.40 2.69 -25.59
C PRO A 230 -10.27 2.39 -24.35
N VAL A 231 -11.47 2.97 -24.29
CA VAL A 231 -12.40 2.74 -23.16
C VAL A 231 -12.70 1.25 -22.96
N SER A 232 -12.77 0.49 -24.06
CA SER A 232 -13.00 -0.97 -24.03
C SER A 232 -11.86 -1.76 -23.38
N GLU A 233 -10.65 -1.21 -23.30
CA GLU A 233 -9.45 -1.86 -22.73
C GLU A 233 -9.12 -1.36 -21.33
N LEU A 234 -9.78 -0.27 -20.88
CA LEU A 234 -9.42 0.46 -19.68
C LEU A 234 -9.49 -0.39 -18.41
N LYS A 235 -10.49 -1.25 -18.25
CA LYS A 235 -10.62 -2.16 -17.10
C LYS A 235 -9.49 -3.16 -17.03
N ALA A 236 -9.17 -3.80 -18.14
CA ALA A 236 -8.09 -4.77 -18.21
C ALA A 236 -6.73 -4.10 -17.94
N TRP A 237 -6.53 -2.92 -18.48
CA TRP A 237 -5.33 -2.12 -18.23
C TRP A 237 -5.19 -1.74 -16.74
N LEU A 238 -6.28 -1.26 -16.11
CA LEU A 238 -6.27 -0.95 -14.67
C LEU A 238 -6.01 -2.21 -13.83
N ALA A 239 -6.66 -3.32 -14.15
CA ALA A 239 -6.47 -4.58 -13.43
C ALA A 239 -5.01 -5.05 -13.48
N GLU A 240 -4.34 -4.91 -14.62
CA GLU A 240 -2.90 -5.21 -14.77
C GLU A 240 -2.04 -4.27 -13.92
N LYS A 241 -2.29 -2.97 -13.97
CA LYS A 241 -1.49 -1.95 -13.26
C LYS A 241 -1.70 -1.94 -11.74
N LEU A 242 -2.84 -2.43 -11.26
CA LEU A 242 -3.21 -2.48 -9.85
C LEU A 242 -2.94 -3.86 -9.22
N ALA A 243 -2.47 -4.84 -10.00
CA ALA A 243 -2.13 -6.18 -9.49
C ALA A 243 -1.02 -6.10 -8.44
N PHE A 244 -1.23 -6.85 -7.32
CA PHE A 244 -0.31 -6.94 -6.18
C PHE A 244 -0.03 -8.40 -5.82
#